data_b0d0f0a043243cc3f8916f470bc7ae1c
#
_entry.id   b0d0f0a043243cc3f8916f470bc7ae1c
#
_cell.length_a   1.000
_cell.length_b   1.000
_cell.length_c   1.000
_cell.angle_alpha   90.00
_cell.angle_beta   90.00
_cell.angle_gamma   90.00
#
_symmetry.space_group_name_H-M   'P 1'
#
loop_
_entity.id
_entity.type
_entity.pdbx_description
1 polymer ?
#
loop_
_entity_poly.entity_id
_entity_poly.type
_entity_poly.pdbx_seq_one_letter_code
_entity_poly.pdbx_strand_id
1 'polypeptide(L)'
;MGTLVCAHLSVLALEINQANEAELDSIKGMGPAMTRKVLAARTEKLFMNWKDFMTRVAGIGKAKAQQFSDQGVLVNGQSFP
;
A
#
# COMPACT_ATOMS: atom_id res chain seq x y z
N MET A 1 -12.33 -27.51 -13.16
CA MET A 1 -12.22 -27.18 -12.87
C MET A 1 -12.09 -26.22 -12.53
N GLY A 2 -12.05 -25.73 -12.33
CA GLY A 2 -11.66 -24.99 -12.02
C GLY A 2 -11.73 -24.04 -11.56
N THR A 3 -11.56 -23.73 -11.48
CA THR A 3 -11.45 -22.92 -11.05
C THR A 3 -11.34 -22.00 -10.66
N LEU A 4 -11.22 -21.75 -10.59
CA LEU A 4 -11.02 -20.92 -10.21
C LEU A 4 -10.99 -19.98 -9.93
N VAL A 5 -10.91 -19.74 -9.94
CA VAL A 5 -10.85 -18.94 -9.66
C VAL A 5 -10.83 -17.95 -9.45
N CYS A 6 -10.85 -17.72 -9.39
CA CYS A 6 -10.75 -16.79 -9.19
C CYS A 6 -10.49 -16.02 -8.77
N ALA A 7 -10.23 -15.95 -8.68
CA ALA A 7 -9.91 -15.29 -8.33
C ALA A 7 -9.94 -14.31 -8.05
N HIS A 8 -9.98 -14.02 -8.06
CA HIS A 8 -10.04 -13.16 -7.93
C HIS A 8 -9.75 -12.40 -7.44
N LEU A 9 -9.45 -12.55 -7.17
CA LEU A 9 -9.34 -11.91 -6.91
C LEU A 9 -9.11 -10.92 -6.77
N SER A 10 -9.15 -11.29 -6.82
CA SER A 10 -8.78 -10.09 -7.11
C SER A 10 -8.49 -9.12 -6.05
N VAL A 11 -8.92 -9.34 -5.01
CA VAL A 11 -8.56 -8.50 -4.02
C VAL A 11 -7.29 -8.89 -3.55
N LEU A 12 -6.36 -8.15 -3.83
CA LEU A 12 -5.09 -8.52 -3.47
C LEU A 12 -4.66 -7.75 -2.31
N ALA A 13 -4.17 -8.43 -1.34
CA ALA A 13 -3.49 -7.79 -0.25
C ALA A 13 -2.16 -7.30 -0.78
N LEU A 14 -1.93 -6.01 -0.65
CA LEU A 14 -0.71 -5.40 -1.14
C LEU A 14 0.04 -4.82 0.03
N GLU A 15 1.07 -5.52 0.48
CA GLU A 15 1.86 -5.09 1.63
C GLU A 15 2.78 -3.94 1.24
N ILE A 16 2.60 -2.78 1.87
CA ILE A 16 3.36 -1.58 1.50
C ILE A 16 4.87 -1.79 1.68
N ASN A 17 5.25 -2.64 2.61
CA ASN A 17 6.66 -2.90 2.88
C ASN A 17 7.32 -3.81 1.86
N GLN A 18 6.54 -4.44 0.97
CA GLN A 18 7.07 -5.42 0.03
C GLN A 18 6.73 -5.13 -1.42
N ALA A 19 5.76 -4.26 -1.67
CA ALA A 19 5.28 -3.99 -3.02
C ALA A 19 6.41 -3.40 -3.86
N ASN A 20 6.50 -3.84 -5.12
CA ASN A 20 7.49 -3.26 -6.02
C ASN A 20 6.96 -1.95 -6.61
N GLU A 21 7.79 -1.28 -7.39
CA GLU A 21 7.42 0.03 -7.94
C GLU A 21 6.16 -0.04 -8.78
N ALA A 22 6.05 -1.05 -9.64
CA ALA A 22 4.88 -1.18 -10.51
C ALA A 22 3.61 -1.42 -9.70
N GLU A 23 3.71 -2.23 -8.64
CA GLU A 23 2.59 -2.48 -7.76
C GLU A 23 2.16 -1.22 -7.03
N LEU A 24 3.12 -0.44 -6.55
CA LEU A 24 2.82 0.82 -5.88
C LEU A 24 2.15 1.79 -6.85
N ASP A 25 2.66 1.88 -8.08
CA ASP A 25 2.09 2.77 -9.08
C ASP A 25 0.67 2.38 -9.46
N SER A 26 0.29 1.12 -9.26
CA SER A 26 -1.06 0.66 -9.60
C SER A 26 -2.10 1.07 -8.57
N ILE A 27 -1.68 1.54 -7.40
CA ILE A 27 -2.60 1.97 -6.36
C ILE A 27 -3.17 3.33 -6.75
N LYS A 28 -4.50 3.41 -6.85
CA LYS A 28 -5.13 4.69 -7.16
C LYS A 28 -4.82 5.70 -6.07
N GLY A 29 -4.37 6.86 -6.47
CA GLY A 29 -4.00 7.93 -5.55
C GLY A 29 -2.54 7.94 -5.15
N MET A 30 -1.78 6.92 -5.57
CA MET A 30 -0.37 6.84 -5.21
C MET A 30 0.50 7.77 -6.08
N GLY A 31 0.50 7.57 -7.37
CA GLY A 31 1.28 8.39 -8.28
C GLY A 31 2.79 8.16 -8.19
N PRO A 32 3.53 8.48 -9.25
CA PRO A 32 4.97 8.17 -9.30
C PRO A 32 5.79 8.90 -8.24
N ALA A 33 5.45 10.16 -7.95
CA ALA A 33 6.21 10.91 -6.95
C ALA A 33 6.04 10.31 -5.57
N MET A 34 4.81 9.91 -5.22
CA MET A 34 4.56 9.30 -3.93
C MET A 34 5.19 7.92 -3.85
N THR A 35 5.13 7.14 -4.95
CA THR A 35 5.81 5.86 -5.01
C THR A 35 7.28 5.99 -4.66
N ARG A 36 7.95 6.98 -5.21
CA ARG A 36 9.37 7.19 -4.91
C ARG A 36 9.60 7.51 -3.45
N LYS A 37 8.71 8.31 -2.85
CA LYS A 37 8.82 8.63 -1.42
C LYS A 37 8.64 7.38 -0.56
N VAL A 38 7.69 6.53 -0.94
CA VAL A 38 7.45 5.28 -0.21
C VAL A 38 8.69 4.39 -0.28
N LEU A 39 9.24 4.22 -1.49
CA LEU A 39 10.42 3.38 -1.66
C LEU A 39 11.61 3.90 -0.88
N ALA A 40 11.83 5.21 -0.92
CA ALA A 40 12.95 5.82 -0.20
C ALA A 40 12.77 5.64 1.31
N ALA A 41 11.59 5.90 1.82
CA ALA A 41 11.34 5.82 3.26
C ALA A 41 11.52 4.40 3.78
N ARG A 42 10.97 3.41 3.06
CA ARG A 42 11.06 2.04 3.57
C ARG A 42 12.46 1.45 3.41
N THR A 43 13.28 2.00 2.53
CA THR A 43 14.67 1.59 2.40
C THR A 43 15.44 1.93 3.68
N GLU A 44 15.09 3.04 4.32
CA GLU A 44 15.72 3.41 5.57
C GLU A 44 15.23 2.52 6.71
N LYS A 45 13.92 2.23 6.73
CA LYS A 45 13.32 1.42 7.76
C LYS A 45 11.93 1.03 7.30
N LEU A 46 11.56 -0.23 7.47
CA LEU A 46 10.22 -0.68 7.12
C LEU A 46 9.17 0.07 7.95
N PHE A 47 8.00 0.24 7.39
CA PHE A 47 6.92 0.91 8.11
C PHE A 47 6.37 -0.02 9.18
N MET A 48 6.19 0.50 10.38
CA MET A 48 5.75 -0.30 11.52
C MET A 48 4.24 -0.46 11.56
N ASN A 49 3.52 0.58 11.17
CA ASN A 49 2.07 0.58 11.19
C ASN A 49 1.58 1.74 10.32
N TRP A 50 0.26 1.89 10.23
CA TRP A 50 -0.31 2.95 9.40
C TRP A 50 0.09 4.34 9.86
N LYS A 51 0.14 4.56 11.17
CA LYS A 51 0.53 5.86 11.69
C LYS A 51 1.95 6.21 11.27
N ASP A 52 2.85 5.24 11.37
CA ASP A 52 4.24 5.41 10.97
C ASP A 52 4.33 5.72 9.47
N PHE A 53 3.60 4.97 8.66
CA PHE A 53 3.56 5.17 7.22
C PHE A 53 3.06 6.58 6.89
N MET A 54 1.96 6.99 7.49
CA MET A 54 1.37 8.30 7.26
C MET A 54 2.28 9.44 7.69
N THR A 55 3.00 9.23 8.78
CA THR A 55 3.91 10.26 9.30
C THR A 55 5.14 10.41 8.43
N ARG A 56 5.66 9.30 7.94
CA ARG A 56 6.94 9.32 7.23
C ARG A 56 6.82 9.60 5.74
N VAL A 57 5.63 9.48 5.16
CA VAL A 57 5.42 9.76 3.75
C VAL A 57 4.48 10.94 3.62
N ALA A 58 5.04 12.09 3.21
CA ALA A 58 4.24 13.31 3.09
C ALA A 58 3.11 13.11 2.09
N GLY A 59 1.95 13.64 2.42
CA GLY A 59 0.80 13.59 1.53
C GLY A 59 -0.20 12.50 1.84
N ILE A 60 0.06 11.65 2.84
CA ILE A 60 -0.86 10.59 3.21
C ILE A 60 -1.57 10.95 4.49
N GLY A 61 -2.74 11.56 4.36
CA GLY A 61 -3.62 11.82 5.49
C GLY A 61 -4.64 10.70 5.61
N LYS A 62 -5.62 10.88 6.49
CA LYS A 62 -6.62 9.85 6.77
C LYS A 62 -7.39 9.43 5.52
N ALA A 63 -7.82 10.39 4.70
CA ALA A 63 -8.59 10.07 3.51
C ALA A 63 -7.79 9.22 2.54
N LYS A 64 -6.53 9.57 2.34
CA LYS A 64 -5.67 8.82 1.44
C LYS A 64 -5.38 7.44 2.01
N ALA A 65 -5.13 7.35 3.32
CA ALA A 65 -4.90 6.07 3.98
C ALA A 65 -6.10 5.15 3.81
N GLN A 66 -7.30 5.68 4.01
CA GLN A 66 -8.52 4.89 3.83
C GLN A 66 -8.66 4.45 2.38
N GLN A 67 -8.40 5.35 1.44
CA GLN A 67 -8.46 5.04 0.02
C GLN A 67 -7.52 3.89 -0.34
N PHE A 68 -6.31 3.92 0.18
CA PHE A 68 -5.33 2.86 -0.07
C PHE A 68 -5.79 1.54 0.57
N SER A 69 -6.23 1.62 1.83
CA SER A 69 -6.68 0.42 2.54
C SER A 69 -7.86 -0.24 1.85
N ASP A 70 -8.78 0.58 1.32
CA ASP A 70 -9.95 0.06 0.60
C ASP A 70 -9.54 -0.70 -0.66
N GLN A 71 -8.37 -0.44 -1.19
CA GLN A 71 -7.85 -1.14 -2.35
C GLN A 71 -7.04 -2.38 -1.98
N GLY A 72 -6.92 -2.68 -0.69
CA GLY A 72 -6.20 -3.87 -0.24
C GLY A 72 -4.79 -3.59 0.26
N VAL A 73 -4.41 -2.32 0.43
CA VAL A 73 -3.09 -2.00 0.95
C VAL A 73 -3.04 -2.32 2.44
N LEU A 74 -1.96 -2.98 2.83
CA LEU A 74 -1.71 -3.35 4.23
C LEU A 74 -0.39 -2.76 4.68
N VAL A 75 -0.29 -2.45 5.95
CA VAL A 75 0.97 -2.10 6.58
C VAL A 75 1.21 -3.11 7.67
N ASN A 76 2.24 -3.94 7.53
CA ASN A 76 2.53 -5.05 8.43
C ASN A 76 1.31 -5.94 8.62
N GLY A 77 0.62 -6.23 7.52
CA GLY A 77 -0.51 -7.14 7.51
C GLY A 77 -1.80 -6.54 8.05
N GLN A 78 -1.82 -5.23 8.34
CA GLN A 78 -2.99 -4.58 8.94
C GLN A 78 -3.65 -3.61 7.97
N SER A 79 -4.97 -3.62 7.94
CA SER A 79 -5.73 -2.59 7.25
C SER A 79 -5.70 -1.31 8.06
N PHE A 80 -6.03 -0.19 7.41
CA PHE A 80 -6.15 1.09 8.13
C PHE A 80 -7.32 1.00 9.10
N PRO A 81 -7.11 1.32 10.38
CA PRO A 81 -8.13 1.16 11.40
C PRO A 81 -9.32 2.16 11.31
#